data_301f8cfa07bd3c89294539dbec436ec0
#
_entry.id   301f8cfa07bd3c89294539dbec436ec0
#
_cell.length_a   1.000
_cell.length_b   1.000
_cell.length_c   1.000
_cell.angle_alpha   90.00
_cell.angle_beta   90.00
_cell.angle_gamma   90.00
#
_symmetry.space_group_name_H-M   'P 1'
#
loop_
_entity.id
_entity.type
_entity.pdbx_description
1 polymer ?
#
loop_
_entity_poly.entity_id
_entity_poly.type
_entity_poly.pdbx_seq_one_letter_code
_entity_poly.pdbx_strand_id
1 'polypeptide(L)'
;MQGIKIFAGTNVGLRDNNEDNFTVCPDLQSGSWAVPTDHQQVLSLGNMGSLLLVADGMGGQNAGEVASAIAVQTVEALFSLEALSSICLDDDNQVRQYLLNGIEKADARIKAHAHDHAETSGMGSTLVMAWILKGVAHVAWIGDSRAYAVMPSKGIARLTKDHSFVQGLVDKGQITEEEAMTHPNSNIITRSLGDMSQRARGDVVSYSLHNGEVILLCSDGLCGVCSDAVIGGIVEDYVADLQQCKEQLTNAALRAGGSDNITIALAQYFDDGQATSDVQSAVAYKPLNVSEKTKKHHQRVGLINVLFCVFAFLILSALGYAGWHLFGSKKDKVRTPVQTVRPESSIQSSDSTRDSHQSDTAQTNSNGPSVNAENDVQSKSVSGNKIKSQDVQKFLGGKGSKIESDSIRALNPVKEPLQGKAVKL
;
A
#
# COMPACT_ATOMS: atom_id res chain seq x y z
N MET A 1 -1.37 -35.33 0.25
CA MET A 1 -2.01 -34.62 1.41
C MET A 1 -1.86 -33.15 1.14
N GLN A 2 -2.95 -32.39 1.26
CA GLN A 2 -2.89 -30.95 1.10
C GLN A 2 -2.38 -30.30 2.38
N GLY A 3 -1.48 -29.34 2.23
CA GLY A 3 -0.86 -28.62 3.33
C GLY A 3 -0.68 -27.14 3.03
N ILE A 4 -0.45 -26.36 4.07
CA ILE A 4 -0.29 -24.91 3.97
C ILE A 4 0.77 -24.41 4.96
N LYS A 5 1.59 -23.48 4.53
CA LYS A 5 2.36 -22.58 5.40
C LYS A 5 1.71 -21.21 5.38
N ILE A 6 1.58 -20.56 6.52
CA ILE A 6 0.96 -19.24 6.63
C ILE A 6 1.85 -18.32 7.46
N PHE A 7 1.97 -17.07 7.01
CA PHE A 7 2.53 -15.99 7.79
C PHE A 7 1.83 -14.67 7.46
N ALA A 8 1.60 -13.84 8.48
CA ALA A 8 1.00 -12.52 8.28
C ALA A 8 1.55 -11.52 9.30
N GLY A 9 1.44 -10.25 8.98
CA GLY A 9 1.81 -9.18 9.91
C GLY A 9 1.63 -7.80 9.29
N THR A 10 1.60 -6.81 10.16
CA THR A 10 1.44 -5.40 9.82
C THR A 10 2.63 -4.57 10.26
N ASN A 11 2.82 -3.41 9.66
CA ASN A 11 3.79 -2.38 10.03
C ASN A 11 3.13 -1.00 9.88
N VAL A 12 3.34 -0.13 10.84
CA VAL A 12 2.71 1.20 10.87
C VAL A 12 3.23 2.14 9.75
N GLY A 13 4.37 1.81 9.13
CA GLY A 13 5.02 2.72 8.18
C GLY A 13 5.47 4.02 8.83
N LEU A 14 5.23 5.14 8.16
CA LEU A 14 5.48 6.49 8.68
C LEU A 14 4.22 7.16 9.25
N ARG A 15 3.11 6.44 9.39
CA ARG A 15 1.90 6.92 10.02
C ARG A 15 2.04 6.94 11.55
N ASP A 16 1.27 7.79 12.22
CA ASP A 16 1.21 7.83 13.70
C ASP A 16 0.43 6.63 14.26
N ASN A 17 -0.59 6.16 13.54
CA ASN A 17 -1.45 5.06 13.92
C ASN A 17 -1.49 4.00 12.83
N ASN A 18 -1.84 2.77 13.22
CA ASN A 18 -2.09 1.69 12.28
C ASN A 18 -3.59 1.44 12.18
N GLU A 19 -4.16 1.78 11.03
CA GLU A 19 -5.58 1.59 10.72
C GLU A 19 -5.82 0.27 9.97
N ASP A 20 -4.77 -0.40 9.51
CA ASP A 20 -4.84 -1.73 8.93
C ASP A 20 -5.14 -2.79 9.99
N ASN A 21 -5.85 -3.83 9.58
CA ASN A 21 -6.09 -5.02 10.38
C ASN A 21 -6.01 -6.28 9.51
N PHE A 22 -5.71 -7.42 10.12
CA PHE A 22 -5.67 -8.70 9.43
C PHE A 22 -6.04 -9.84 10.36
N THR A 23 -6.41 -10.96 9.78
CA THR A 23 -6.53 -12.22 10.50
C THR A 23 -6.18 -13.40 9.60
N VAL A 24 -5.74 -14.47 10.20
CA VAL A 24 -5.49 -15.76 9.53
C VAL A 24 -6.02 -16.89 10.37
N CYS A 25 -6.60 -17.90 9.71
CA CYS A 25 -6.95 -19.16 10.31
C CYS A 25 -6.37 -20.29 9.45
N PRO A 26 -5.27 -20.91 9.87
CA PRO A 26 -4.60 -21.95 9.09
C PRO A 26 -5.47 -23.19 8.86
N ASP A 27 -6.33 -23.50 9.81
CA ASP A 27 -7.32 -24.59 9.73
C ASP A 27 -8.63 -24.15 10.38
N LEU A 28 -9.63 -23.86 9.56
CA LEU A 28 -10.95 -23.43 10.00
C LEU A 28 -11.64 -24.48 10.86
N GLN A 29 -11.28 -25.75 10.71
CA GLN A 29 -11.82 -26.82 11.56
C GLN A 29 -11.29 -26.72 12.99
N SER A 30 -10.08 -26.22 13.20
CA SER A 30 -9.52 -25.98 14.53
C SER A 30 -10.09 -24.74 15.21
N GLY A 31 -10.57 -23.78 14.42
CA GLY A 31 -11.05 -22.48 14.90
C GLY A 31 -9.97 -21.61 15.53
N SER A 32 -8.69 -21.86 15.25
CA SER A 32 -7.56 -21.10 15.78
C SER A 32 -7.24 -19.90 14.86
N TRP A 33 -7.60 -18.72 15.31
CA TRP A 33 -7.37 -17.45 14.62
C TRP A 33 -6.06 -16.83 15.12
N ALA A 34 -4.93 -17.33 14.61
CA ALA A 34 -3.62 -16.82 14.96
C ALA A 34 -2.58 -17.15 13.90
N VAL A 35 -1.60 -16.27 13.75
CA VAL A 35 -0.39 -16.60 12.98
C VAL A 35 0.35 -17.73 13.71
N PRO A 36 0.70 -18.83 13.01
CA PRO A 36 1.43 -19.93 13.63
C PRO A 36 2.76 -19.45 14.23
N THR A 37 3.08 -19.91 15.43
CA THR A 37 4.36 -19.59 16.08
C THR A 37 5.54 -20.27 15.37
N ASP A 38 5.33 -21.46 14.82
CA ASP A 38 6.27 -22.12 13.90
C ASP A 38 5.82 -21.87 12.45
N HIS A 39 6.28 -20.78 11.86
CA HIS A 39 5.96 -20.36 10.51
C HIS A 39 6.67 -21.19 9.42
N GLN A 40 7.57 -22.09 9.78
CA GLN A 40 8.21 -23.02 8.85
C GLN A 40 7.41 -24.35 8.73
N GLN A 41 6.51 -24.62 9.66
CA GLN A 41 5.74 -25.84 9.65
C GLN A 41 4.68 -25.81 8.56
N VAL A 42 4.63 -26.90 7.77
CA VAL A 42 3.49 -27.17 6.89
C VAL A 42 2.37 -27.76 7.71
N LEU A 43 1.28 -27.02 7.85
CA LEU A 43 0.08 -27.47 8.53
C LEU A 43 -0.81 -28.25 7.56
N SER A 44 -1.49 -29.27 8.04
CA SER A 44 -2.47 -30.00 7.22
C SER A 44 -3.65 -29.10 6.91
N LEU A 45 -4.02 -29.02 5.64
CA LEU A 45 -5.22 -28.31 5.23
C LEU A 45 -6.44 -29.19 5.51
N GLY A 46 -7.25 -28.80 6.50
CA GLY A 46 -8.46 -29.51 6.88
C GLY A 46 -9.58 -29.40 5.83
N ASN A 47 -10.65 -30.16 6.02
CA ASN A 47 -11.78 -30.18 5.07
C ASN A 47 -12.51 -28.86 4.92
N MET A 48 -12.40 -27.95 5.90
CA MET A 48 -12.97 -26.60 5.86
C MET A 48 -12.01 -25.57 5.30
N GLY A 49 -10.75 -25.97 5.03
CA GLY A 49 -9.74 -25.10 4.45
C GLY A 49 -9.15 -24.10 5.43
N SER A 50 -8.54 -23.08 4.87
CA SER A 50 -7.80 -22.01 5.55
C SER A 50 -8.28 -20.65 5.08
N LEU A 51 -8.27 -19.63 5.95
CA LEU A 51 -8.67 -18.26 5.61
C LEU A 51 -7.56 -17.27 5.94
N LEU A 52 -7.33 -16.34 5.02
CA LEU A 52 -6.53 -15.14 5.19
C LEU A 52 -7.41 -13.92 4.90
N LEU A 53 -7.17 -12.82 5.62
CA LEU A 53 -7.88 -11.58 5.43
C LEU A 53 -6.99 -10.39 5.75
N VAL A 54 -7.08 -9.33 4.93
CA VAL A 54 -6.51 -8.00 5.15
C VAL A 54 -7.62 -6.98 4.99
N ALA A 55 -7.67 -6.01 5.89
CA ALA A 55 -8.60 -4.87 5.89
C ALA A 55 -7.82 -3.59 6.16
N ASP A 56 -7.90 -2.64 5.24
CA ASP A 56 -7.27 -1.33 5.32
C ASP A 56 -8.34 -0.32 5.74
N GLY A 57 -8.18 0.23 6.93
CA GLY A 57 -9.13 1.13 7.54
C GLY A 57 -8.92 2.58 7.11
N MET A 58 -10.01 3.26 6.79
CA MET A 58 -10.00 4.65 6.40
C MET A 58 -10.96 5.47 7.25
N GLY A 59 -10.51 6.66 7.67
CA GLY A 59 -11.32 7.58 8.46
C GLY A 59 -10.46 8.59 9.23
N GLY A 60 -11.05 9.70 9.70
CA GLY A 60 -10.35 10.65 10.55
C GLY A 60 -10.34 10.20 12.03
N GLN A 61 -9.30 10.60 12.79
CA GLN A 61 -9.22 10.45 14.26
C GLN A 61 -9.47 9.01 14.78
N ASN A 62 -8.76 8.00 14.26
CA ASN A 62 -8.83 6.58 14.65
C ASN A 62 -10.13 5.85 14.24
N ALA A 63 -10.94 6.43 13.36
CA ALA A 63 -12.15 5.79 12.89
C ALA A 63 -11.86 4.63 11.93
N GLY A 64 -10.75 4.69 11.17
CA GLY A 64 -10.28 3.62 10.27
C GLY A 64 -9.92 2.35 11.02
N GLU A 65 -9.20 2.43 12.16
CA GLU A 65 -8.87 1.29 13.01
C GLU A 65 -10.15 0.56 13.50
N VAL A 66 -11.19 1.32 13.83
CA VAL A 66 -12.47 0.72 14.25
C VAL A 66 -13.16 0.01 13.08
N ALA A 67 -13.16 0.59 11.89
CA ALA A 67 -13.80 0.00 10.72
C ALA A 67 -13.13 -1.30 10.30
N SER A 68 -11.79 -1.32 10.19
CA SER A 68 -11.03 -2.52 9.85
C SER A 68 -11.18 -3.62 10.91
N ALA A 69 -11.21 -3.27 12.20
CA ALA A 69 -11.45 -4.22 13.28
C ALA A 69 -12.86 -4.86 13.20
N ILE A 70 -13.90 -4.05 12.90
CA ILE A 70 -15.27 -4.57 12.71
C ILE A 70 -15.33 -5.52 11.50
N ALA A 71 -14.63 -5.19 10.41
CA ALA A 71 -14.57 -6.03 9.23
C ALA A 71 -13.96 -7.41 9.56
N VAL A 72 -12.80 -7.44 10.22
CA VAL A 72 -12.11 -8.66 10.67
C VAL A 72 -13.02 -9.50 11.58
N GLN A 73 -13.53 -8.92 12.66
CA GLN A 73 -14.39 -9.61 13.62
C GLN A 73 -15.67 -10.17 12.98
N THR A 74 -16.20 -9.47 11.98
CA THR A 74 -17.40 -9.94 11.28
C THR A 74 -17.11 -11.21 10.48
N VAL A 75 -15.97 -11.21 9.78
CA VAL A 75 -15.57 -12.39 9.00
C VAL A 75 -15.21 -13.56 9.92
N GLU A 76 -14.46 -13.34 11.01
CA GLU A 76 -14.15 -14.39 11.99
C GLU A 76 -15.42 -15.06 12.54
N ALA A 77 -16.44 -14.26 12.89
CA ALA A 77 -17.72 -14.79 13.37
C ALA A 77 -18.46 -15.63 12.31
N LEU A 78 -18.37 -15.23 11.04
CA LEU A 78 -18.98 -15.95 9.93
C LEU A 78 -18.26 -17.27 9.62
N PHE A 79 -16.97 -17.33 9.83
CA PHE A 79 -16.17 -18.53 9.59
C PHE A 79 -16.02 -19.42 10.83
N SER A 80 -16.92 -19.30 11.80
CA SER A 80 -17.05 -20.24 12.90
C SER A 80 -17.52 -21.63 12.40
N LEU A 81 -17.16 -22.69 13.10
CA LEU A 81 -17.58 -24.07 12.77
C LEU A 81 -19.11 -24.21 12.62
N GLU A 82 -19.85 -23.55 13.52
CA GLU A 82 -21.31 -23.57 13.50
C GLU A 82 -21.85 -22.91 12.21
N ALA A 83 -21.34 -21.76 11.85
CA ALA A 83 -21.77 -21.05 10.66
C ALA A 83 -21.42 -21.80 9.36
N LEU A 84 -20.23 -22.39 9.28
CA LEU A 84 -19.76 -23.15 8.12
C LEU A 84 -20.50 -24.48 7.94
N SER A 85 -21.05 -25.05 9.00
CA SER A 85 -21.81 -26.33 8.93
C SER A 85 -23.05 -26.24 8.02
N SER A 86 -23.54 -25.04 7.75
CA SER A 86 -24.73 -24.81 6.91
C SER A 86 -24.42 -24.68 5.41
N ILE A 87 -23.15 -24.76 5.01
CA ILE A 87 -22.70 -24.48 3.63
C ILE A 87 -22.24 -25.79 2.99
N CYS A 88 -22.63 -25.99 1.73
CA CYS A 88 -22.07 -27.05 0.91
C CYS A 88 -20.70 -26.60 0.36
N LEU A 89 -19.60 -27.10 0.95
CA LEU A 89 -18.23 -26.80 0.58
C LEU A 89 -17.78 -27.43 -0.76
N ASP A 90 -18.63 -28.23 -1.38
CA ASP A 90 -18.43 -28.81 -2.72
C ASP A 90 -19.14 -27.97 -3.82
N ASP A 91 -19.93 -26.97 -3.42
CA ASP A 91 -20.59 -26.05 -4.36
C ASP A 91 -19.84 -24.72 -4.42
N ASP A 92 -19.05 -24.55 -5.47
CA ASP A 92 -18.26 -23.33 -5.72
C ASP A 92 -19.13 -22.06 -5.69
N ASN A 93 -20.37 -22.11 -6.17
CA ASN A 93 -21.26 -20.95 -6.15
C ASN A 93 -21.69 -20.61 -4.72
N GLN A 94 -21.97 -21.59 -3.87
CA GLN A 94 -22.29 -21.34 -2.46
C GLN A 94 -21.10 -20.75 -1.72
N VAL A 95 -19.89 -21.27 -1.95
CA VAL A 95 -18.64 -20.74 -1.38
C VAL A 95 -18.44 -19.28 -1.77
N ARG A 96 -18.58 -18.97 -3.06
CA ARG A 96 -18.44 -17.58 -3.58
C ARG A 96 -19.51 -16.65 -3.00
N GLN A 97 -20.77 -17.07 -2.97
CA GLN A 97 -21.85 -16.28 -2.38
C GLN A 97 -21.66 -16.05 -0.89
N TYR A 98 -21.09 -17.02 -0.18
CA TYR A 98 -20.79 -16.88 1.24
C TYR A 98 -19.74 -15.80 1.50
N LEU A 99 -18.68 -15.75 0.70
CA LEU A 99 -17.66 -14.70 0.77
C LEU A 99 -18.28 -13.32 0.49
N LEU A 100 -19.09 -13.18 -0.56
CA LEU A 100 -19.78 -11.92 -0.87
C LEU A 100 -20.74 -11.49 0.25
N ASN A 101 -21.46 -12.43 0.86
CA ASN A 101 -22.30 -12.17 2.04
C ASN A 101 -21.47 -11.69 3.24
N GLY A 102 -20.23 -12.18 3.38
CA GLY A 102 -19.28 -11.70 4.38
C GLY A 102 -18.99 -10.20 4.22
N ILE A 103 -18.72 -9.75 2.99
CA ILE A 103 -18.53 -8.34 2.66
C ILE A 103 -19.78 -7.50 3.00
N GLU A 104 -20.97 -7.98 2.61
CA GLU A 104 -22.22 -7.27 2.89
C GLU A 104 -22.51 -7.15 4.38
N LYS A 105 -22.24 -8.22 5.16
CA LYS A 105 -22.42 -8.19 6.62
C LYS A 105 -21.41 -7.29 7.33
N ALA A 106 -20.15 -7.25 6.86
CA ALA A 106 -19.14 -6.33 7.38
C ALA A 106 -19.57 -4.88 7.13
N ASP A 107 -20.01 -4.56 5.91
CA ASP A 107 -20.55 -3.23 5.56
C ASP A 107 -21.71 -2.81 6.47
N ALA A 108 -22.68 -3.71 6.65
CA ALA A 108 -23.85 -3.42 7.49
C ALA A 108 -23.45 -3.15 8.95
N ARG A 109 -22.47 -3.88 9.51
CA ARG A 109 -22.00 -3.66 10.87
C ARG A 109 -21.20 -2.37 11.03
N ILE A 110 -20.35 -2.03 10.06
CA ILE A 110 -19.62 -0.76 10.06
C ILE A 110 -20.60 0.41 10.00
N LYS A 111 -21.60 0.36 9.12
CA LYS A 111 -22.63 1.40 9.01
C LYS A 111 -23.47 1.54 10.28
N ALA A 112 -23.87 0.43 10.90
CA ALA A 112 -24.59 0.45 12.16
C ALA A 112 -23.75 1.10 13.28
N HIS A 113 -22.46 0.75 13.36
CA HIS A 113 -21.56 1.35 14.34
C HIS A 113 -21.41 2.87 14.12
N ALA A 114 -21.18 3.30 12.85
CA ALA A 114 -21.04 4.73 12.51
C ALA A 114 -22.34 5.52 12.75
N HIS A 115 -23.49 4.88 12.66
CA HIS A 115 -24.79 5.50 13.01
C HIS A 115 -24.95 5.71 14.51
N ASP A 116 -24.51 4.74 15.31
CA ASP A 116 -24.67 4.76 16.77
C ASP A 116 -23.57 5.57 17.47
N HIS A 117 -22.45 5.86 16.81
CA HIS A 117 -21.26 6.52 17.33
C HIS A 117 -20.84 7.66 16.39
N ALA A 118 -21.31 8.87 16.68
CA ALA A 118 -21.09 10.05 15.83
C ALA A 118 -19.60 10.37 15.61
N GLU A 119 -18.73 10.04 16.56
CA GLU A 119 -17.27 10.21 16.48
C GLU A 119 -16.60 9.32 15.43
N THR A 120 -17.28 8.24 15.02
CA THR A 120 -16.80 7.34 13.94
C THR A 120 -17.54 7.56 12.61
N SER A 121 -18.27 8.67 12.50
CA SER A 121 -18.99 9.00 11.27
C SER A 121 -18.03 9.14 10.07
N GLY A 122 -18.38 8.49 8.97
CA GLY A 122 -17.55 8.49 7.76
C GLY A 122 -16.41 7.47 7.77
N MET A 123 -16.32 6.61 8.79
CA MET A 123 -15.38 5.51 8.78
C MET A 123 -15.71 4.50 7.67
N GLY A 124 -14.68 3.87 7.15
CA GLY A 124 -14.78 2.82 6.14
C GLY A 124 -13.59 1.88 6.20
N SER A 125 -13.63 0.85 5.39
CA SER A 125 -12.51 -0.07 5.23
C SER A 125 -12.53 -0.71 3.85
N THR A 126 -11.37 -1.08 3.34
CA THR A 126 -11.24 -2.12 2.34
C THR A 126 -11.43 -3.49 2.98
N LEU A 127 -11.53 -4.51 2.17
CA LEU A 127 -11.42 -5.89 2.60
C LEU A 127 -10.97 -6.76 1.43
N VAL A 128 -9.93 -7.55 1.64
CA VAL A 128 -9.55 -8.65 0.76
C VAL A 128 -9.38 -9.91 1.59
N MET A 129 -10.01 -10.99 1.17
CA MET A 129 -9.93 -12.28 1.84
C MET A 129 -9.75 -13.43 0.85
N ALA A 130 -9.00 -14.45 1.25
CA ALA A 130 -8.78 -15.67 0.49
C ALA A 130 -9.15 -16.88 1.33
N TRP A 131 -10.14 -17.63 0.88
CA TRP A 131 -10.52 -18.94 1.44
C TRP A 131 -9.89 -20.03 0.60
N ILE A 132 -8.87 -20.69 1.14
CA ILE A 132 -8.16 -21.78 0.47
C ILE A 132 -8.87 -23.09 0.86
N LEU A 133 -9.54 -23.69 -0.09
CA LEU A 133 -10.39 -24.86 0.11
C LEU A 133 -10.15 -25.87 -1.02
N LYS A 134 -9.76 -27.11 -0.68
CA LYS A 134 -9.61 -28.22 -1.64
C LYS A 134 -8.74 -27.88 -2.86
N GLY A 135 -7.64 -27.13 -2.66
CA GLY A 135 -6.74 -26.73 -3.73
C GLY A 135 -7.22 -25.54 -4.58
N VAL A 136 -8.27 -24.85 -4.15
CA VAL A 136 -8.77 -23.64 -4.80
C VAL A 136 -8.69 -22.47 -3.81
N ALA A 137 -8.17 -21.32 -4.26
CA ALA A 137 -8.26 -20.08 -3.55
C ALA A 137 -9.48 -19.29 -4.04
N HIS A 138 -10.50 -19.17 -3.19
CA HIS A 138 -11.65 -18.32 -3.43
C HIS A 138 -11.35 -16.95 -2.83
N VAL A 139 -11.12 -15.95 -3.69
CA VAL A 139 -10.72 -14.61 -3.28
C VAL A 139 -11.90 -13.65 -3.46
N ALA A 140 -12.29 -12.96 -2.38
CA ALA A 140 -13.29 -11.90 -2.44
C ALA A 140 -12.72 -10.58 -1.91
N TRP A 141 -13.12 -9.46 -2.52
CA TRP A 141 -12.58 -8.15 -2.15
C TRP A 141 -13.55 -7.01 -2.40
N ILE A 142 -13.31 -5.91 -1.69
CA ILE A 142 -13.85 -4.59 -1.93
C ILE A 142 -12.78 -3.55 -1.55
N GLY A 143 -12.52 -2.57 -2.41
CA GLY A 143 -11.43 -1.59 -2.25
C GLY A 143 -10.28 -1.85 -3.20
N ASP A 144 -9.09 -1.40 -2.83
CA ASP A 144 -7.84 -1.46 -3.59
C ASP A 144 -6.72 -2.26 -2.89
N SER A 145 -7.02 -2.86 -1.74
CA SER A 145 -6.21 -3.96 -1.19
C SER A 145 -6.23 -5.13 -2.16
N ARG A 146 -5.07 -5.77 -2.37
CA ARG A 146 -4.89 -6.73 -3.46
C ARG A 146 -4.60 -8.14 -3.00
N ALA A 147 -4.97 -9.09 -3.87
CA ALA A 147 -4.58 -10.49 -3.79
C ALA A 147 -3.77 -10.88 -5.03
N TYR A 148 -2.73 -11.68 -4.81
CA TYR A 148 -1.86 -12.20 -5.86
C TYR A 148 -1.69 -13.71 -5.69
N ALA A 149 -1.51 -14.41 -6.82
CA ALA A 149 -0.94 -15.74 -6.89
C ALA A 149 0.49 -15.64 -7.43
N VAL A 150 1.46 -16.18 -6.70
CA VAL A 150 2.87 -16.17 -7.11
C VAL A 150 3.34 -17.61 -7.24
N MET A 151 3.64 -18.01 -8.45
CA MET A 151 4.25 -19.31 -8.74
C MET A 151 5.75 -19.12 -8.92
N PRO A 152 6.59 -19.65 -8.04
CA PRO A 152 8.04 -19.61 -8.23
C PRO A 152 8.43 -20.06 -9.63
N SER A 153 9.33 -19.33 -10.29
CA SER A 153 9.77 -19.54 -11.68
C SER A 153 8.75 -19.32 -12.80
N LYS A 154 7.47 -19.01 -12.49
CA LYS A 154 6.45 -18.67 -13.50
C LYS A 154 5.97 -17.22 -13.38
N GLY A 155 6.23 -16.56 -12.23
CA GLY A 155 5.91 -15.17 -11.98
C GLY A 155 4.67 -14.95 -11.12
N ILE A 156 4.16 -13.72 -11.18
CA ILE A 156 3.06 -13.22 -10.37
C ILE A 156 1.81 -12.96 -11.22
N ALA A 157 0.65 -13.29 -10.69
CA ALA A 157 -0.65 -12.95 -11.24
C ALA A 157 -1.48 -12.21 -10.20
N ARG A 158 -1.96 -11.00 -10.51
CA ARG A 158 -2.91 -10.27 -9.67
C ARG A 158 -4.30 -10.88 -9.84
N LEU A 159 -4.91 -11.31 -8.74
CA LEU A 159 -6.24 -11.94 -8.71
C LEU A 159 -7.37 -10.92 -8.52
N THR A 160 -7.07 -9.76 -7.94
CA THR A 160 -8.02 -8.68 -7.69
C THR A 160 -7.89 -7.57 -8.72
N LYS A 161 -8.95 -6.81 -8.86
CA LYS A 161 -8.98 -5.57 -9.63
C LYS A 161 -9.43 -4.44 -8.73
N ASP A 162 -8.62 -3.39 -8.63
CA ASP A 162 -8.85 -2.31 -7.69
C ASP A 162 -10.17 -1.59 -7.95
N HIS A 163 -10.90 -1.32 -6.90
CA HIS A 163 -12.06 -0.43 -6.92
C HIS A 163 -11.59 1.01 -6.70
N SER A 164 -10.77 1.54 -7.61
CA SER A 164 -10.20 2.87 -7.54
C SER A 164 -10.52 3.71 -8.78
N PHE A 165 -10.39 5.03 -8.62
CA PHE A 165 -10.58 5.97 -9.72
C PHE A 165 -9.56 5.71 -10.84
N VAL A 166 -8.28 5.49 -10.46
CA VAL A 166 -7.19 5.28 -11.42
C VAL A 166 -7.35 3.98 -12.18
N GLN A 167 -7.86 2.92 -11.54
CA GLN A 167 -8.18 1.68 -12.23
C GLN A 167 -9.25 1.90 -13.32
N GLY A 168 -10.23 2.77 -13.06
CA GLY A 168 -11.23 3.16 -14.06
C GLY A 168 -10.62 3.91 -15.26
N LEU A 169 -9.50 4.62 -15.09
CA LEU A 169 -8.76 5.25 -16.19
C LEU A 169 -7.93 4.23 -16.97
N VAL A 170 -7.29 3.29 -16.28
CA VAL A 170 -6.56 2.17 -16.89
C VAL A 170 -7.48 1.33 -17.76
N ASP A 171 -8.67 0.98 -17.28
CA ASP A 171 -9.68 0.20 -18.01
C ASP A 171 -10.13 0.86 -19.30
N LYS A 172 -10.18 2.18 -19.31
CA LYS A 172 -10.52 2.99 -20.50
C LYS A 172 -9.32 3.21 -21.42
N GLY A 173 -8.14 2.72 -21.04
CA GLY A 173 -6.89 2.93 -21.78
C GLY A 173 -6.42 4.39 -21.78
N GLN A 174 -6.84 5.20 -20.80
CA GLN A 174 -6.48 6.60 -20.69
C GLN A 174 -5.10 6.79 -20.03
N ILE A 175 -4.74 5.88 -19.12
CA ILE A 175 -3.42 5.81 -18.48
C ILE A 175 -2.94 4.36 -18.45
N THR A 176 -1.62 4.16 -18.26
CA THR A 176 -1.03 2.83 -18.01
C THR A 176 -1.11 2.47 -16.53
N GLU A 177 -0.81 1.22 -16.18
CA GLU A 177 -0.69 0.78 -14.78
C GLU A 177 0.43 1.52 -14.05
N GLU A 178 1.55 1.79 -14.72
CA GLU A 178 2.67 2.55 -14.16
C GLU A 178 2.29 4.02 -13.90
N GLU A 179 1.54 4.62 -14.82
CA GLU A 179 1.04 6.00 -14.64
C GLU A 179 0.02 6.07 -13.50
N ALA A 180 -0.78 5.02 -13.30
CA ALA A 180 -1.74 4.95 -12.21
C ALA A 180 -1.08 5.01 -10.82
N MET A 181 0.09 4.37 -10.62
CA MET A 181 0.81 4.37 -9.35
C MET A 181 1.29 5.76 -8.91
N THR A 182 1.53 6.67 -9.85
CA THR A 182 2.02 8.04 -9.56
C THR A 182 0.95 9.10 -9.81
N HIS A 183 -0.28 8.70 -10.10
CA HIS A 183 -1.35 9.63 -10.41
C HIS A 183 -1.78 10.42 -9.16
N PRO A 184 -2.07 11.73 -9.24
CA PRO A 184 -2.49 12.55 -8.08
C PRO A 184 -3.73 12.01 -7.32
N ASN A 185 -4.59 11.26 -8.01
CA ASN A 185 -5.79 10.66 -7.47
C ASN A 185 -5.66 9.14 -7.31
N SER A 186 -4.46 8.60 -7.10
CA SER A 186 -4.22 7.17 -6.94
C SER A 186 -4.91 6.58 -5.70
N ASN A 187 -5.08 7.39 -4.66
CA ASN A 187 -5.71 7.04 -3.40
C ASN A 187 -7.25 7.17 -3.39
N ILE A 188 -7.91 7.49 -4.53
CA ILE A 188 -9.37 7.61 -4.56
C ILE A 188 -10.01 6.25 -4.80
N ILE A 189 -10.62 5.70 -3.74
CA ILE A 189 -11.38 4.46 -3.78
C ILE A 189 -12.82 4.74 -4.22
N THR A 190 -13.36 3.86 -5.06
CA THR A 190 -14.73 3.98 -5.61
C THR A 190 -15.72 3.02 -4.97
N ARG A 191 -15.23 2.01 -4.24
CA ARG A 191 -16.04 1.07 -3.47
C ARG A 191 -15.30 0.69 -2.19
N SER A 192 -15.99 0.78 -1.06
CA SER A 192 -15.48 0.39 0.26
C SER A 192 -16.60 -0.12 1.16
N LEU A 193 -16.24 -0.69 2.29
CA LEU A 193 -17.16 -0.90 3.40
C LEU A 193 -17.43 0.42 4.11
N GLY A 194 -18.63 0.59 4.65
CA GLY A 194 -19.00 1.76 5.45
C GLY A 194 -19.51 2.96 4.65
N ASP A 195 -19.47 2.94 3.32
CA ASP A 195 -20.01 4.03 2.50
C ASP A 195 -21.54 4.10 2.63
N MET A 196 -22.01 5.13 3.35
CA MET A 196 -23.44 5.34 3.62
C MET A 196 -24.26 5.65 2.37
N SER A 197 -23.61 6.07 1.28
CA SER A 197 -24.28 6.47 0.04
C SER A 197 -24.67 5.29 -0.86
N GLN A 198 -24.03 4.13 -0.68
CA GLN A 198 -24.22 2.96 -1.53
C GLN A 198 -24.11 1.65 -0.74
N ARG A 199 -24.66 0.57 -1.31
CA ARG A 199 -24.45 -0.79 -0.79
C ARG A 199 -23.07 -1.27 -1.19
N ALA A 200 -22.36 -1.94 -0.29
CA ALA A 200 -21.11 -2.60 -0.63
C ALA A 200 -21.32 -3.67 -1.71
N ARG A 201 -20.52 -3.59 -2.76
CA ARG A 201 -20.49 -4.55 -3.86
C ARG A 201 -19.07 -5.07 -4.00
N GLY A 202 -18.81 -6.21 -3.36
CA GLY A 202 -17.57 -6.94 -3.54
C GLY A 202 -17.54 -7.72 -4.84
N ASP A 203 -16.33 -8.04 -5.27
CA ASP A 203 -16.08 -8.98 -6.36
C ASP A 203 -15.48 -10.28 -5.80
N VAL A 204 -15.58 -11.38 -6.55
CA VAL A 204 -15.07 -12.69 -6.14
C VAL A 204 -14.52 -13.46 -7.34
N VAL A 205 -13.38 -14.14 -7.13
CA VAL A 205 -12.76 -15.02 -8.12
C VAL A 205 -12.36 -16.33 -7.45
N SER A 206 -12.39 -17.43 -8.21
CA SER A 206 -11.84 -18.73 -7.80
C SER A 206 -10.60 -19.01 -8.65
N TYR A 207 -9.51 -19.40 -7.99
CA TYR A 207 -8.21 -19.66 -8.62
C TYR A 207 -7.69 -21.05 -8.17
N SER A 208 -7.41 -21.94 -9.12
CA SER A 208 -6.85 -23.27 -8.85
C SER A 208 -5.38 -23.16 -8.47
N LEU A 209 -5.02 -23.65 -7.30
CA LEU A 209 -3.66 -23.61 -6.76
C LEU A 209 -2.82 -24.76 -7.26
N HIS A 210 -1.53 -24.50 -7.45
CA HIS A 210 -0.52 -25.49 -7.77
C HIS A 210 0.41 -25.69 -6.57
N ASN A 211 1.05 -26.85 -6.52
CA ASN A 211 2.01 -27.16 -5.46
C ASN A 211 3.15 -26.13 -5.41
N GLY A 212 3.41 -25.58 -4.23
CA GLY A 212 4.42 -24.55 -3.96
C GLY A 212 3.99 -23.12 -4.27
N GLU A 213 2.77 -22.90 -4.78
CA GLU A 213 2.26 -21.57 -5.11
C GLU A 213 1.90 -20.78 -3.85
N VAL A 214 2.13 -19.46 -3.89
CA VAL A 214 1.87 -18.54 -2.78
C VAL A 214 0.69 -17.64 -3.12
N ILE A 215 -0.31 -17.60 -2.22
CA ILE A 215 -1.30 -16.53 -2.19
C ILE A 215 -0.78 -15.43 -1.27
N LEU A 216 -0.74 -14.20 -1.79
CA LEU A 216 -0.35 -13.00 -1.06
C LEU A 216 -1.53 -12.04 -1.05
N LEU A 217 -1.92 -11.59 0.15
CA LEU A 217 -2.84 -10.47 0.34
C LEU A 217 -2.08 -9.29 0.91
N CYS A 218 -2.39 -8.07 0.47
CA CYS A 218 -1.77 -6.87 1.03
C CYS A 218 -2.68 -5.65 0.97
N SER A 219 -2.45 -4.68 1.88
CA SER A 219 -2.96 -3.33 1.78
C SER A 219 -2.20 -2.51 0.72
N ASP A 220 -2.72 -1.33 0.38
CA ASP A 220 -2.13 -0.42 -0.61
C ASP A 220 -0.76 0.13 -0.17
N GLY A 221 -0.45 0.15 1.14
CA GLY A 221 0.89 0.49 1.63
C GLY A 221 2.02 -0.38 1.07
N LEU A 222 1.71 -1.59 0.56
CA LEU A 222 2.65 -2.38 -0.24
C LEU A 222 2.43 -2.14 -1.73
N CYS A 223 1.23 -2.46 -2.25
CA CYS A 223 0.98 -2.52 -3.70
C CYS A 223 0.77 -1.13 -4.34
N GLY A 224 0.58 -0.08 -3.56
CA GLY A 224 0.55 1.30 -4.03
C GLY A 224 1.93 1.88 -4.32
N VAL A 225 2.99 1.33 -3.70
CA VAL A 225 4.36 1.83 -3.83
C VAL A 225 5.34 0.83 -4.47
N CYS A 226 5.02 -0.46 -4.46
CA CYS A 226 5.81 -1.52 -5.10
C CYS A 226 5.05 -2.07 -6.32
N SER A 227 5.74 -2.17 -7.46
CA SER A 227 5.15 -2.80 -8.66
C SER A 227 4.95 -4.30 -8.45
N ASP A 228 3.98 -4.89 -9.17
CA ASP A 228 3.72 -6.33 -9.14
C ASP A 228 4.98 -7.16 -9.42
N ALA A 229 5.86 -6.69 -10.31
CA ALA A 229 7.13 -7.35 -10.63
C ALA A 229 8.10 -7.37 -9.44
N VAL A 230 8.17 -6.28 -8.65
CA VAL A 230 9.00 -6.20 -7.43
C VAL A 230 8.44 -7.14 -6.37
N ILE A 231 7.12 -7.13 -6.16
CA ILE A 231 6.43 -8.01 -5.21
C ILE A 231 6.70 -9.47 -5.58
N GLY A 232 6.47 -9.85 -6.84
CA GLY A 232 6.68 -11.22 -7.32
C GLY A 232 8.11 -11.70 -7.17
N GLY A 233 9.11 -10.86 -7.50
CA GLY A 233 10.53 -11.18 -7.36
C GLY A 233 10.92 -11.43 -5.90
N ILE A 234 10.43 -10.61 -4.97
CA ILE A 234 10.70 -10.81 -3.53
C ILE A 234 10.07 -12.12 -3.04
N VAL A 235 8.81 -12.40 -3.42
CA VAL A 235 8.17 -13.67 -3.04
C VAL A 235 8.94 -14.86 -3.59
N GLU A 236 9.40 -14.81 -4.84
CA GLU A 236 10.20 -15.87 -5.47
C GLU A 236 11.52 -16.12 -4.72
N ASP A 237 12.23 -15.05 -4.38
CA ASP A 237 13.53 -15.13 -3.69
C ASP A 237 13.41 -15.66 -2.24
N TYR A 238 12.30 -15.40 -1.57
CA TYR A 238 12.11 -15.70 -0.15
C TYR A 238 10.98 -16.70 0.15
N VAL A 239 10.47 -17.41 -0.85
CA VAL A 239 9.35 -18.36 -0.69
C VAL A 239 9.60 -19.47 0.32
N ALA A 240 10.87 -19.83 0.55
CA ALA A 240 11.24 -20.85 1.54
C ALA A 240 10.94 -20.43 2.98
N ASP A 241 10.98 -19.11 3.27
CA ASP A 241 10.74 -18.53 4.59
C ASP A 241 9.75 -17.35 4.46
N LEU A 242 8.48 -17.63 4.78
CA LEU A 242 7.40 -16.63 4.63
C LEU A 242 7.55 -15.44 5.60
N GLN A 243 8.18 -15.65 6.77
CA GLN A 243 8.49 -14.53 7.67
C GLN A 243 9.49 -13.60 7.04
N GLN A 244 10.61 -14.14 6.55
CA GLN A 244 11.62 -13.34 5.87
C GLN A 244 11.06 -12.70 4.60
N CYS A 245 10.22 -13.41 3.85
CA CYS A 245 9.50 -12.88 2.70
C CYS A 245 8.69 -11.64 3.07
N LYS A 246 7.84 -11.73 4.11
CA LYS A 246 7.06 -10.60 4.62
C LYS A 246 7.93 -9.43 5.05
N GLU A 247 9.05 -9.70 5.73
CA GLU A 247 10.00 -8.66 6.16
C GLU A 247 10.63 -7.94 4.96
N GLN A 248 11.02 -8.67 3.91
CA GLN A 248 11.60 -8.07 2.70
C GLN A 248 10.59 -7.27 1.90
N LEU A 249 9.34 -7.72 1.80
CA LEU A 249 8.24 -6.97 1.21
C LEU A 249 7.98 -5.66 1.98
N THR A 250 7.92 -5.75 3.32
CA THR A 250 7.77 -4.57 4.19
C THR A 250 8.93 -3.59 4.00
N ASN A 251 10.17 -4.10 3.97
CA ASN A 251 11.35 -3.27 3.74
C ASN A 251 11.37 -2.63 2.35
N ALA A 252 10.84 -3.30 1.33
CA ALA A 252 10.70 -2.73 -0.01
C ALA A 252 9.73 -1.54 0.00
N ALA A 253 8.56 -1.68 0.64
CA ALA A 253 7.60 -0.60 0.80
C ALA A 253 8.16 0.58 1.61
N LEU A 254 8.87 0.31 2.71
CA LEU A 254 9.53 1.35 3.53
C LEU A 254 10.59 2.11 2.72
N ARG A 255 11.40 1.41 1.90
CA ARG A 255 12.37 2.06 1.00
C ARG A 255 11.72 2.88 -0.10
N ALA A 256 10.52 2.50 -0.54
CA ALA A 256 9.73 3.25 -1.51
C ALA A 256 9.01 4.48 -0.92
N GLY A 257 9.19 4.72 0.39
CA GLY A 257 8.65 5.88 1.09
C GLY A 257 7.88 5.54 2.37
N GLY A 258 7.28 4.35 2.46
CA GLY A 258 6.59 3.87 3.66
C GLY A 258 5.48 4.80 4.16
N SER A 259 4.82 5.52 3.26
CA SER A 259 3.88 6.60 3.59
C SER A 259 2.57 6.12 4.21
N ASP A 260 2.33 4.81 4.19
CA ASP A 260 1.11 4.19 4.71
C ASP A 260 1.38 2.98 5.60
N ASN A 261 0.32 2.49 6.24
CA ASN A 261 0.31 1.22 6.94
C ASN A 261 0.53 0.07 5.95
N ILE A 262 1.37 -0.91 6.29
CA ILE A 262 1.78 -1.99 5.40
C ILE A 262 1.36 -3.31 6.02
N THR A 263 0.34 -3.94 5.48
CA THR A 263 -0.16 -5.23 5.96
C THR A 263 -0.06 -6.29 4.88
N ILE A 264 0.49 -7.45 5.25
CA ILE A 264 0.80 -8.55 4.34
C ILE A 264 0.39 -9.86 4.99
N ALA A 265 -0.35 -10.70 4.25
CA ALA A 265 -0.64 -12.08 4.61
C ALA A 265 -0.24 -13.00 3.46
N LEU A 266 0.49 -14.06 3.79
CA LEU A 266 1.08 -15.03 2.86
C LEU A 266 0.61 -16.44 3.20
N ALA A 267 0.22 -17.22 2.20
CA ALA A 267 -0.06 -18.63 2.33
C ALA A 267 0.57 -19.42 1.19
N GLN A 268 1.49 -20.33 1.48
CA GLN A 268 2.08 -21.23 0.52
C GLN A 268 1.34 -22.59 0.56
N TYR A 269 0.80 -22.98 -0.58
CA TYR A 269 0.04 -24.22 -0.74
C TYR A 269 0.94 -25.38 -1.13
N PHE A 270 0.67 -26.55 -0.55
CA PHE A 270 1.36 -27.81 -0.84
C PHE A 270 0.36 -28.91 -1.14
N ASP A 271 0.68 -29.71 -2.17
CA ASP A 271 -0.07 -30.91 -2.50
C ASP A 271 0.90 -32.05 -2.89
N ASP A 272 0.86 -33.16 -2.17
CA ASP A 272 1.74 -34.32 -2.37
C ASP A 272 1.44 -35.10 -3.68
N GLY A 273 0.63 -34.51 -4.55
CA GLY A 273 0.45 -35.00 -5.92
C GLY A 273 -0.66 -36.02 -6.12
N GLN A 274 -1.89 -35.55 -6.16
CA GLN A 274 -2.86 -36.05 -7.15
C GLN A 274 -3.37 -34.84 -7.92
N ALA A 275 -3.28 -34.90 -9.25
CA ALA A 275 -3.83 -33.89 -10.13
C ALA A 275 -5.30 -33.66 -9.77
N THR A 276 -5.60 -32.51 -9.20
CA THR A 276 -6.97 -32.04 -9.12
C THR A 276 -7.44 -31.85 -10.55
N SER A 277 -8.50 -32.59 -10.92
CA SER A 277 -9.17 -32.45 -12.19
C SER A 277 -9.47 -30.97 -12.46
N ASP A 278 -9.14 -30.52 -13.67
CA ASP A 278 -9.36 -29.17 -14.19
C ASP A 278 -10.74 -28.61 -13.77
N VAL A 279 -10.75 -27.87 -12.70
CA VAL A 279 -11.84 -26.91 -12.46
C VAL A 279 -11.57 -25.79 -13.46
N GLN A 280 -12.41 -25.68 -14.47
CA GLN A 280 -12.34 -24.61 -15.45
C GLN A 280 -12.26 -23.27 -14.71
N SER A 281 -11.08 -22.66 -14.75
CA SER A 281 -10.81 -21.35 -14.18
C SER A 281 -11.76 -20.34 -14.80
N ALA A 282 -12.84 -20.01 -14.10
CA ALA A 282 -13.67 -18.89 -14.48
C ALA A 282 -12.85 -17.63 -14.32
N VAL A 283 -12.29 -17.17 -15.45
CA VAL A 283 -11.64 -15.88 -15.63
C VAL A 283 -10.51 -15.60 -14.63
N ALA A 284 -9.41 -16.34 -14.75
CA ALA A 284 -8.12 -15.85 -14.30
C ALA A 284 -7.85 -14.54 -15.04
N TYR A 285 -7.62 -13.45 -14.30
CA TYR A 285 -7.03 -12.24 -14.86
C TYR A 285 -5.77 -12.70 -15.63
N LYS A 286 -5.74 -12.49 -16.95
CA LYS A 286 -4.61 -12.89 -17.77
C LYS A 286 -3.34 -12.35 -17.11
N PRO A 287 -2.31 -13.19 -16.85
CA PRO A 287 -1.05 -12.67 -16.35
C PRO A 287 -0.62 -11.55 -17.28
N LEU A 288 -0.34 -10.39 -16.73
CA LEU A 288 0.21 -9.27 -17.47
C LEU A 288 1.55 -9.73 -18.03
N ASN A 289 1.57 -10.13 -19.29
CA ASN A 289 2.81 -10.33 -20.03
C ASN A 289 3.48 -8.95 -20.17
N VAL A 290 4.23 -8.55 -19.15
CA VAL A 290 5.03 -7.31 -19.07
C VAL A 290 6.08 -7.28 -20.21
N SER A 291 6.32 -8.40 -20.92
CA SER A 291 7.47 -8.54 -21.81
C SER A 291 7.30 -7.99 -23.24
N GLU A 292 6.08 -7.79 -23.77
CA GLU A 292 5.95 -7.40 -25.18
C GLU A 292 5.55 -5.94 -25.44
N LYS A 293 4.76 -5.32 -24.57
CA LYS A 293 4.39 -3.90 -24.78
C LYS A 293 5.47 -2.93 -24.30
N THR A 294 6.13 -3.25 -23.22
CA THR A 294 7.24 -2.43 -22.67
C THR A 294 8.45 -2.41 -23.63
N LYS A 295 8.76 -3.52 -24.30
CA LYS A 295 9.81 -3.54 -25.33
C LYS A 295 9.49 -2.65 -26.53
N LYS A 296 8.24 -2.57 -26.97
CA LYS A 296 7.85 -1.71 -28.10
C LYS A 296 7.82 -0.22 -27.73
N HIS A 297 7.48 0.12 -26.48
CA HIS A 297 7.50 1.52 -26.05
C HIS A 297 8.92 2.01 -25.80
N HIS A 298 9.77 1.23 -25.15
CA HIS A 298 11.20 1.58 -24.96
C HIS A 298 11.95 1.68 -26.30
N GLN A 299 11.64 0.82 -27.30
CA GLN A 299 12.21 0.96 -28.63
C GLN A 299 11.77 2.22 -29.35
N ARG A 300 10.52 2.67 -29.19
CA ARG A 300 10.03 3.92 -29.81
C ARG A 300 10.62 5.16 -29.15
N VAL A 301 10.70 5.20 -27.81
CA VAL A 301 11.32 6.31 -27.08
C VAL A 301 12.82 6.37 -27.37
N GLY A 302 13.51 5.25 -27.42
CA GLY A 302 14.93 5.18 -27.82
C GLY A 302 15.16 5.69 -29.25
N LEU A 303 14.29 5.34 -30.21
CA LEU A 303 14.39 5.78 -31.60
C LEU A 303 14.12 7.28 -31.75
N ILE A 304 13.16 7.84 -31.02
CA ILE A 304 12.85 9.27 -31.03
C ILE A 304 14.01 10.07 -30.43
N ASN A 305 14.61 9.61 -29.33
CA ASN A 305 15.75 10.28 -28.72
C ASN A 305 17.00 10.24 -29.64
N VAL A 306 17.25 9.12 -30.33
CA VAL A 306 18.34 9.03 -31.30
C VAL A 306 18.09 9.95 -32.49
N LEU A 307 16.87 10.04 -33.03
CA LEU A 307 16.50 10.97 -34.10
C LEU A 307 16.67 12.43 -33.65
N PHE A 308 16.30 12.76 -32.41
CA PHE A 308 16.47 14.12 -31.88
C PHE A 308 17.94 14.50 -31.73
N CYS A 309 18.81 13.57 -31.26
CA CYS A 309 20.25 13.80 -31.17
C CYS A 309 20.89 13.96 -32.54
N VAL A 310 20.50 13.16 -33.55
CA VAL A 310 20.99 13.30 -34.93
C VAL A 310 20.56 14.64 -35.54
N PHE A 311 19.30 15.04 -35.32
CA PHE A 311 18.79 16.31 -35.83
C PHE A 311 19.49 17.53 -35.19
N ALA A 312 19.74 17.50 -33.87
CA ALA A 312 20.50 18.51 -33.16
C ALA A 312 21.96 18.61 -33.66
N PHE A 313 22.59 17.45 -33.93
CA PHE A 313 23.96 17.43 -34.49
C PHE A 313 24.02 18.00 -35.90
N LEU A 314 23.03 17.76 -36.75
CA LEU A 314 22.92 18.30 -38.09
C LEU A 314 22.74 19.83 -38.07
N ILE A 315 21.92 20.35 -37.14
CA ILE A 315 21.76 21.81 -36.97
C ILE A 315 23.04 22.47 -36.49
N LEU A 316 23.74 21.87 -35.53
CA LEU A 316 25.03 22.42 -35.04
C LEU A 316 26.10 22.38 -36.11
N SER A 317 26.15 21.33 -36.95
CA SER A 317 27.08 21.22 -38.08
C SER A 317 26.78 22.28 -39.17
N ALA A 318 25.50 22.51 -39.45
CA ALA A 318 25.07 23.52 -40.43
C ALA A 318 25.39 24.95 -39.94
N LEU A 319 25.18 25.22 -38.64
CA LEU A 319 25.57 26.51 -38.03
C LEU A 319 27.09 26.73 -38.00
N GLY A 320 27.86 25.65 -37.72
CA GLY A 320 29.33 25.67 -37.78
C GLY A 320 29.83 25.94 -39.21
N TYR A 321 29.23 25.32 -40.22
CA TYR A 321 29.57 25.53 -41.64
C TYR A 321 29.19 26.92 -42.13
N ALA A 322 28.02 27.43 -41.74
CA ALA A 322 27.60 28.80 -42.04
C ALA A 322 28.52 29.84 -41.36
N GLY A 323 28.89 29.60 -40.10
CA GLY A 323 29.86 30.45 -39.38
C GLY A 323 31.24 30.47 -40.06
N TRP A 324 31.75 29.32 -40.52
CA TRP A 324 33.01 29.26 -41.27
C TRP A 324 32.92 30.03 -42.61
N HIS A 325 31.80 29.85 -43.32
CA HIS A 325 31.64 30.57 -44.60
C HIS A 325 31.49 32.09 -44.45
N LEU A 326 30.90 32.57 -43.34
CA LEU A 326 30.70 34.00 -43.08
C LEU A 326 31.93 34.67 -42.47
N PHE A 327 32.76 33.97 -41.69
CA PHE A 327 33.91 34.53 -40.98
C PHE A 327 35.25 34.01 -41.46
N GLY A 328 35.31 32.98 -42.30
CA GLY A 328 36.54 32.35 -42.81
C GLY A 328 37.16 33.07 -44.03
N SER A 329 36.51 34.08 -44.60
CA SER A 329 36.96 34.75 -45.85
C SER A 329 37.51 36.19 -45.63
N LYS A 330 38.28 36.39 -44.58
CA LYS A 330 39.13 37.59 -44.49
C LYS A 330 40.49 37.27 -43.93
N LYS A 331 41.37 36.77 -44.79
CA LYS A 331 42.81 36.91 -44.68
C LYS A 331 43.25 37.82 -45.80
N ASP A 332 43.60 39.04 -45.45
CA ASP A 332 44.63 39.85 -46.19
C ASP A 332 45.36 40.81 -45.25
N LYS A 333 46.60 40.44 -45.08
CA LYS A 333 47.84 41.27 -45.29
C LYS A 333 48.06 42.48 -44.35
N VAL A 334 49.07 42.40 -43.56
CA VAL A 334 50.44 42.87 -43.77
C VAL A 334 50.93 43.89 -42.73
N ARG A 335 52.08 43.56 -42.21
CA ARG A 335 53.25 44.37 -41.79
C ARG A 335 53.37 44.80 -40.32
N THR A 336 54.34 44.16 -39.70
CA THR A 336 55.26 44.66 -38.67
C THR A 336 56.09 45.88 -39.21
N PRO A 337 56.79 46.70 -38.43
CA PRO A 337 57.52 46.33 -37.21
C PRO A 337 57.68 47.42 -36.11
N VAL A 338 58.12 46.97 -34.91
CA VAL A 338 59.21 47.53 -34.07
C VAL A 338 58.94 48.80 -33.27
N GLN A 339 59.01 48.81 -31.99
CA GLN A 339 60.06 49.07 -31.03
C GLN A 339 59.50 49.51 -29.67
N THR A 340 59.91 48.71 -28.65
CA THR A 340 60.52 49.18 -27.38
C THR A 340 60.02 50.43 -26.72
N VAL A 341 59.62 50.31 -25.44
CA VAL A 341 60.32 50.76 -24.26
C VAL A 341 59.43 50.66 -23.04
N ARG A 342 59.90 49.97 -22.05
CA ARG A 342 59.57 50.09 -20.63
C ARG A 342 60.25 51.35 -20.09
N PRO A 343 60.06 51.85 -18.86
CA PRO A 343 59.35 51.26 -17.68
C PRO A 343 58.65 52.34 -16.79
N GLU A 344 58.24 51.81 -15.61
CA GLU A 344 58.18 52.44 -14.26
C GLU A 344 56.96 53.29 -13.91
N SER A 345 56.32 52.88 -12.93
CA SER A 345 56.37 53.04 -11.48
C SER A 345 55.25 53.92 -10.91
N SER A 346 54.75 53.38 -9.90
CA SER A 346 54.44 53.89 -8.56
C SER A 346 53.09 54.56 -8.31
N ILE A 347 52.42 53.93 -7.38
CA ILE A 347 52.17 54.37 -5.99
C ILE A 347 50.92 55.19 -5.74
N GLN A 348 50.17 54.68 -4.82
CA GLN A 348 49.37 55.23 -3.69
C GLN A 348 48.08 56.00 -4.03
N SER A 349 47.05 55.57 -3.45
CA SER A 349 46.50 55.71 -2.11
C SER A 349 45.33 56.67 -1.97
N SER A 350 44.47 56.32 -1.16
CA SER A 350 43.55 57.07 -0.26
C SER A 350 42.26 57.60 -0.88
N ASP A 351 41.23 57.21 -0.38
CA ASP A 351 40.53 57.46 0.87
C ASP A 351 39.33 58.40 0.71
N SER A 352 38.32 58.05 1.31
CA SER A 352 37.33 58.80 2.10
C SER A 352 36.06 59.36 1.41
N THR A 353 35.03 58.84 1.98
CA THR A 353 33.96 59.48 2.77
C THR A 353 32.84 60.24 2.11
N ARG A 354 31.69 59.85 2.62
CA ARG A 354 30.50 60.67 3.04
C ARG A 354 29.69 61.34 1.93
N ASP A 355 28.46 61.51 2.05
CA ASP A 355 27.37 61.52 3.00
C ASP A 355 26.05 61.75 2.25
N SER A 356 25.00 61.14 2.72
CA SER A 356 23.77 61.72 3.24
C SER A 356 22.71 62.36 2.34
N HIS A 357 21.53 62.17 2.87
CA HIS A 357 20.26 62.92 2.86
C HIS A 357 19.19 62.40 1.90
N GLN A 358 18.13 61.82 2.51
CA GLN A 358 16.91 62.45 3.06
C GLN A 358 16.06 63.07 1.97
N SER A 359 14.83 62.80 1.89
CA SER A 359 13.61 63.01 2.63
C SER A 359 12.45 62.84 1.64
N ASP A 360 11.27 62.58 1.88
CA ASP A 360 10.25 62.79 2.84
C ASP A 360 8.86 62.52 2.21
N THR A 361 7.97 62.08 3.04
CA THR A 361 6.54 62.46 3.23
C THR A 361 5.56 62.04 2.13
N ALA A 362 4.30 61.66 2.43
CA ALA A 362 3.42 61.71 3.59
C ALA A 362 2.14 60.89 3.29
N GLN A 363 1.58 60.27 4.29
CA GLN A 363 0.23 60.41 4.87
C GLN A 363 -0.98 60.31 3.90
N THR A 364 -2.05 59.58 4.25
CA THR A 364 -3.00 59.77 5.36
C THR A 364 -4.03 58.66 5.44
N ASN A 365 -4.32 58.20 6.64
CA ASN A 365 -5.62 58.12 7.37
C ASN A 365 -6.76 57.28 6.74
N SER A 366 -7.55 56.48 7.46
CA SER A 366 -8.08 56.65 8.83
C SER A 366 -8.98 55.46 9.24
N ASN A 367 -8.99 55.20 10.53
CA ASN A 367 -10.09 54.82 11.42
C ASN A 367 -10.52 53.37 11.60
N GLY A 368 -10.26 52.96 12.83
CA GLY A 368 -10.81 51.78 13.50
C GLY A 368 -12.25 52.03 14.03
N PRO A 369 -12.76 51.19 14.92
CA PRO A 369 -12.30 51.06 16.31
C PRO A 369 -12.24 49.64 16.90
N SER A 370 -11.53 49.59 18.01
CA SER A 370 -11.30 48.54 18.98
C SER A 370 -12.52 48.07 19.73
N VAL A 371 -12.57 46.79 20.12
CA VAL A 371 -13.10 46.38 21.44
C VAL A 371 -12.25 45.20 21.95
N ASN A 372 -11.72 45.39 23.16
CA ASN A 372 -11.04 44.42 24.02
C ASN A 372 -12.05 43.42 24.61
N ALA A 373 -11.63 42.16 24.77
CA ALA A 373 -11.96 41.34 25.94
C ALA A 373 -10.90 40.24 26.11
N GLU A 374 -10.13 40.37 27.16
CA GLU A 374 -9.37 39.33 27.82
C GLU A 374 -10.31 38.26 28.33
N ASN A 375 -9.95 36.98 28.18
CA ASN A 375 -10.22 35.98 29.20
C ASN A 375 -9.26 34.78 29.09
N ASP A 376 -8.51 34.59 30.14
CA ASP A 376 -7.79 33.40 30.57
C ASP A 376 -8.59 32.12 30.41
N VAL A 377 -8.02 31.10 29.78
CA VAL A 377 -8.38 29.70 30.03
C VAL A 377 -7.13 28.84 30.14
N GLN A 378 -6.96 28.33 31.34
CA GLN A 378 -6.00 27.34 31.81
C GLN A 378 -5.98 26.07 30.95
N SER A 379 -4.78 25.61 30.69
CA SER A 379 -4.47 24.27 30.25
C SER A 379 -5.05 23.19 31.18
N LYS A 380 -5.96 22.37 30.68
CA LYS A 380 -6.30 21.06 31.25
C LYS A 380 -5.94 19.98 30.25
N SER A 381 -4.93 19.18 30.63
CA SER A 381 -4.60 17.90 30.04
C SER A 381 -5.80 16.95 30.11
N VAL A 382 -6.32 16.51 28.98
CA VAL A 382 -7.31 15.44 28.94
C VAL A 382 -6.59 14.12 28.72
N SER A 383 -6.63 13.31 29.77
CA SER A 383 -6.23 11.92 29.87
C SER A 383 -7.01 11.06 28.86
N GLY A 384 -6.27 10.24 28.10
CA GLY A 384 -6.87 9.29 27.15
C GLY A 384 -7.79 8.27 27.81
N ASN A 385 -9.02 8.21 27.35
CA ASN A 385 -9.98 7.18 27.73
C ASN A 385 -9.67 5.89 26.97
N LYS A 386 -9.10 4.90 27.66
CA LYS A 386 -9.09 3.51 27.24
C LYS A 386 -10.53 3.01 27.17
N ILE A 387 -10.97 2.61 25.99
CA ILE A 387 -12.24 1.88 25.80
C ILE A 387 -12.13 0.59 26.59
N LYS A 388 -13.02 0.39 27.55
CA LYS A 388 -13.03 -0.80 28.40
C LYS A 388 -13.59 -1.97 27.60
N SER A 389 -12.95 -3.12 27.69
CA SER A 389 -13.32 -4.39 27.06
C SER A 389 -14.79 -4.85 27.31
N GLN A 390 -15.49 -4.18 28.21
CA GLN A 390 -16.89 -4.47 28.52
C GLN A 390 -17.89 -3.90 27.49
N ASP A 391 -17.53 -2.87 26.74
CA ASP A 391 -18.42 -2.24 25.76
C ASP A 391 -18.51 -3.08 24.47
N VAL A 392 -17.46 -3.79 24.13
CA VAL A 392 -17.41 -4.70 22.99
C VAL A 392 -18.29 -5.94 23.20
N GLN A 393 -18.34 -6.47 24.44
CA GLN A 393 -19.19 -7.64 24.77
C GLN A 393 -20.69 -7.35 24.76
N LYS A 394 -21.08 -6.11 25.03
CA LYS A 394 -22.48 -5.69 25.00
C LYS A 394 -23.03 -5.61 23.58
N PHE A 395 -22.15 -5.42 22.59
CA PHE A 395 -22.52 -5.32 21.19
C PHE A 395 -22.69 -6.70 20.51
N LEU A 396 -22.09 -7.76 21.06
CA LEU A 396 -22.12 -9.10 20.47
C LEU A 396 -23.33 -9.96 20.87
N GLY A 397 -24.38 -9.37 21.50
CA GLY A 397 -25.66 -10.03 21.75
C GLY A 397 -25.55 -11.35 22.50
N GLY A 398 -25.34 -11.26 23.75
CA GLY A 398 -25.25 -12.25 24.83
C GLY A 398 -25.61 -13.70 24.59
N LYS A 399 -24.61 -14.55 24.80
CA LYS A 399 -24.62 -15.63 25.79
C LYS A 399 -23.23 -16.23 25.88
N GLY A 400 -22.73 -16.25 27.09
CA GLY A 400 -21.36 -16.40 27.51
C GLY A 400 -20.57 -17.56 26.94
N SER A 401 -19.34 -17.26 26.61
CA SER A 401 -18.19 -18.10 26.98
C SER A 401 -17.03 -17.13 27.33
N LYS A 402 -16.44 -17.38 28.50
CA LYS A 402 -15.23 -16.68 28.96
C LYS A 402 -14.13 -16.94 27.94
N ILE A 403 -13.75 -15.89 27.21
CA ILE A 403 -12.49 -15.90 26.49
C ILE A 403 -11.47 -15.26 27.42
N GLU A 404 -10.46 -16.01 27.78
CA GLU A 404 -9.38 -15.59 28.66
C GLU A 404 -8.65 -14.37 28.09
N SER A 405 -8.32 -13.46 28.98
CA SER A 405 -7.75 -12.11 28.73
C SER A 405 -6.31 -12.10 28.21
N ASP A 406 -5.72 -13.26 27.88
CA ASP A 406 -4.30 -13.35 27.54
C ASP A 406 -3.98 -13.17 26.04
N SER A 407 -4.98 -13.30 25.16
CA SER A 407 -4.75 -13.18 23.72
C SER A 407 -4.58 -11.74 23.21
N ILE A 408 -4.95 -10.74 24.01
CA ILE A 408 -4.85 -9.31 23.64
C ILE A 408 -3.46 -8.72 23.98
N ARG A 409 -2.67 -9.40 24.84
CA ARG A 409 -1.32 -8.93 25.25
C ARG A 409 -0.21 -9.21 24.22
N ALA A 410 -0.44 -10.06 23.26
CA ALA A 410 0.59 -10.45 22.29
C ALA A 410 0.81 -9.43 21.14
N LEU A 411 -0.03 -8.41 21.00
CA LEU A 411 0.01 -7.51 19.84
C LEU A 411 0.74 -6.18 20.06
N ASN A 412 1.21 -5.87 21.30
CA ASN A 412 2.01 -4.67 21.54
C ASN A 412 3.11 -4.94 22.57
N PRO A 413 4.38 -5.16 22.18
CA PRO A 413 5.48 -5.20 23.11
C PRO A 413 5.81 -3.78 23.59
N VAL A 414 5.38 -3.43 24.80
CA VAL A 414 5.87 -2.24 25.52
C VAL A 414 7.35 -2.43 25.80
N LYS A 415 8.19 -1.56 25.25
CA LYS A 415 9.61 -1.48 25.59
C LYS A 415 9.77 -1.03 27.04
N GLU A 416 10.20 -1.93 27.92
CA GLU A 416 10.77 -1.54 29.21
C GLU A 416 12.19 -0.98 29.03
N PRO A 417 12.60 0.04 29.79
CA PRO A 417 13.95 0.59 29.72
C PRO A 417 14.95 -0.36 30.40
N LEU A 418 16.00 -0.72 29.69
CA LEU A 418 17.13 -1.47 30.17
C LEU A 418 17.81 -0.72 31.32
N GLN A 419 17.67 -1.21 32.55
CA GLN A 419 18.53 -0.84 33.68
C GLN A 419 19.90 -1.50 33.52
N GLY A 420 20.93 -0.67 33.38
CA GLY A 420 22.33 -1.11 33.32
C GLY A 420 22.77 -1.80 34.60
N LYS A 421 23.35 -2.98 34.48
CA LYS A 421 24.25 -3.56 35.49
C LYS A 421 25.67 -3.40 35.01
N ALA A 422 26.44 -2.61 35.78
CA ALA A 422 27.89 -2.53 35.69
C ALA A 422 28.50 -3.88 36.06
N VAL A 423 29.38 -4.42 35.22
CA VAL A 423 30.28 -5.49 35.54
C VAL A 423 31.67 -4.86 35.66
N LYS A 424 32.25 -4.97 36.87
CA LYS A 424 33.68 -4.73 37.15
C LYS A 424 34.48 -5.93 36.68
N LEU A 425 35.53 -5.64 35.92
CA LEU A 425 36.72 -6.45 35.63
C LEU A 425 36.48 -7.87 35.17
#